data_b69424e381666375ddce01ccf47dfdc3
#
_entry.id   b69424e381666375ddce01ccf47dfdc3
#
_cell.length_a   1.000
_cell.length_b   1.000
_cell.length_c   1.000
_cell.angle_alpha   90.00
_cell.angle_beta   90.00
_cell.angle_gamma   90.00
#
_symmetry.space_group_name_H-M   'P 1'
#
loop_
_entity.id
_entity.type
_entity.pdbx_description
1 polymer ?
#
loop_
_entity_poly.entity_id
_entity_poly.type
_entity_poly.pdbx_seq_one_letter_code
_entity_poly.pdbx_strand_id
1 'polypeptide(L)'
;MAAPLLIAAWGAFALAVVAGCLAPAAWLPAWLPNDKLLHLASYALLALPVAAVASTWEQAAAGAVILLVTGLAVEIAQHFVPGRSFCVRDLLANAAGVAIGTGIGLGVTP
;
A
#
# COMPACT_ATOMS: atom_id res chain seq x y z
N MET A 1 -24.73 3.09 0.86
CA MET A 1 -24.47 4.27 0.03
C MET A 1 -23.02 4.74 0.13
N ALA A 2 -22.45 4.81 1.34
CA ALA A 2 -21.04 5.19 1.49
C ALA A 2 -20.05 4.15 0.95
N ALA A 3 -20.42 2.85 0.99
CA ALA A 3 -19.50 1.78 0.60
C ALA A 3 -19.00 1.88 -0.84
N PRO A 4 -19.86 2.16 -1.86
CA PRO A 4 -19.35 2.31 -3.22
C PRO A 4 -18.36 3.47 -3.38
N LEU A 5 -18.59 4.58 -2.68
CA LEU A 5 -17.67 5.71 -2.70
C LEU A 5 -16.35 5.39 -2.01
N LEU A 6 -16.40 4.66 -0.89
CA LEU A 6 -15.20 4.24 -0.18
C LEU A 6 -14.38 3.27 -1.02
N ILE A 7 -15.04 2.33 -1.69
CA ILE A 7 -14.36 1.38 -2.58
C ILE A 7 -13.71 2.13 -3.74
N ALA A 8 -14.43 3.08 -4.34
CA ALA A 8 -13.89 3.87 -5.46
C ALA A 8 -12.70 4.71 -5.01
N ALA A 9 -12.78 5.36 -3.85
CA ALA A 9 -11.70 6.16 -3.30
C ALA A 9 -10.48 5.30 -2.98
N TRP A 10 -10.69 4.13 -2.37
CA TRP A 10 -9.62 3.19 -2.08
C TRP A 10 -8.94 2.71 -3.36
N GLY A 11 -9.74 2.33 -4.37
CA GLY A 11 -9.21 1.90 -5.66
C GLY A 11 -8.41 2.99 -6.36
N ALA A 12 -8.93 4.23 -6.34
CA ALA A 12 -8.22 5.37 -6.92
C ALA A 12 -6.89 5.62 -6.20
N PHE A 13 -6.88 5.52 -4.88
CA PHE A 13 -5.65 5.67 -4.10
C PHE A 13 -4.66 4.55 -4.42
N ALA A 14 -5.14 3.30 -4.51
CA ALA A 14 -4.29 2.16 -4.86
C ALA A 14 -3.65 2.36 -6.24
N LEU A 15 -4.42 2.81 -7.23
CA LEU A 15 -3.90 3.10 -8.56
C LEU A 15 -2.86 4.22 -8.53
N ALA A 16 -3.11 5.26 -7.72
CA ALA A 16 -2.15 6.36 -7.58
C ALA A 16 -0.83 5.88 -6.96
N VAL A 17 -0.91 4.99 -5.96
CA VAL A 17 0.28 4.42 -5.33
C VAL A 17 1.07 3.61 -6.35
N VAL A 18 0.41 2.73 -7.10
CA VAL A 18 1.08 1.92 -8.13
C VAL A 18 1.68 2.82 -9.21
N ALA A 19 0.94 3.81 -9.68
CA ALA A 19 1.43 4.74 -10.69
C ALA A 19 2.66 5.50 -10.21
N GLY A 20 2.64 5.96 -8.96
CA GLY A 20 3.79 6.66 -8.38
C GLY A 20 5.01 5.75 -8.23
N CYS A 21 4.78 4.48 -7.84
CA CYS A 21 5.86 3.51 -7.71
C CYS A 21 6.49 3.16 -9.06
N LEU A 22 5.71 3.18 -10.14
CA LEU A 22 6.17 2.80 -11.47
C LEU A 22 6.57 4.01 -12.32
N ALA A 23 6.42 5.23 -11.81
CA ALA A 23 6.86 6.43 -12.52
C ALA A 23 8.40 6.49 -12.54
N PRO A 24 9.01 6.92 -13.65
CA PRO A 24 10.45 7.16 -13.68
C PRO A 24 10.86 8.16 -12.59
N ALA A 25 12.04 7.96 -12.02
CA ALA A 25 12.51 8.83 -10.93
C ALA A 25 12.53 10.31 -11.34
N ALA A 26 12.85 10.59 -12.60
CA ALA A 26 12.91 11.96 -13.12
C ALA A 26 11.54 12.69 -13.10
N TRP A 27 10.44 11.94 -13.06
CA TRP A 27 9.09 12.51 -13.03
C TRP A 27 8.66 12.91 -11.62
N LEU A 28 9.37 12.44 -10.59
CA LEU A 28 8.97 12.66 -9.22
C LEU A 28 9.44 14.04 -8.74
N PRO A 29 8.59 14.79 -8.01
CA PRO A 29 9.00 16.07 -7.47
C PRO A 29 10.11 15.92 -6.43
N ALA A 30 11.04 16.88 -6.41
CA ALA A 30 12.13 16.86 -5.43
C ALA A 30 11.65 17.05 -3.98
N TRP A 31 10.44 17.63 -3.79
CA TRP A 31 9.88 17.90 -2.47
C TRP A 31 9.22 16.68 -1.83
N LEU A 32 9.12 15.56 -2.55
CA LEU A 32 8.49 14.36 -1.98
C LEU A 32 9.21 13.90 -0.73
N PRO A 33 8.45 13.42 0.28
CA PRO A 33 9.06 12.83 1.48
C PRO A 33 9.91 11.60 1.16
N ASN A 34 10.63 11.13 2.16
CA ASN A 34 11.42 9.92 2.06
C ASN A 34 10.60 8.77 1.48
N ASP A 35 11.20 8.03 0.56
CA ASP A 35 10.58 6.93 -0.16
C ASP A 35 10.00 5.86 0.78
N LYS A 36 10.76 5.51 1.81
CA LYS A 36 10.33 4.49 2.79
C LYS A 36 9.12 4.95 3.58
N LEU A 37 9.09 6.23 3.94
CA LEU A 37 7.94 6.80 4.62
C LEU A 37 6.70 6.80 3.74
N LEU A 38 6.86 7.10 2.44
CA LEU A 38 5.75 7.04 1.49
C LEU A 38 5.21 5.61 1.36
N HIS A 39 6.09 4.61 1.26
CA HIS A 39 5.68 3.20 1.19
C HIS A 39 4.93 2.80 2.45
N LEU A 40 5.49 3.12 3.62
CA LEU A 40 4.86 2.77 4.89
C LEU A 40 3.48 3.40 5.02
N ALA A 41 3.38 4.70 4.80
CA ALA A 41 2.12 5.43 4.93
C ALA A 41 1.08 4.94 3.92
N SER A 42 1.49 4.74 2.66
CA SER A 42 0.59 4.28 1.61
C SER A 42 0.01 2.91 1.91
N TYR A 43 0.85 1.97 2.33
CA TYR A 43 0.39 0.61 2.62
C TYR A 43 -0.41 0.53 3.92
N ALA A 44 -0.11 1.38 4.91
CA ALA A 44 -0.95 1.50 6.10
C ALA A 44 -2.35 2.00 5.73
N LEU A 45 -2.43 3.02 4.88
CA LEU A 45 -3.72 3.55 4.43
C LEU A 45 -4.49 2.57 3.55
N LEU A 46 -3.80 1.73 2.78
CA LEU A 46 -4.46 0.69 1.98
C LEU A 46 -4.96 -0.46 2.86
N ALA A 47 -4.18 -0.85 3.86
CA ALA A 47 -4.49 -2.01 4.70
C ALA A 47 -5.60 -1.72 5.71
N LEU A 48 -5.65 -0.50 6.24
CA LEU A 48 -6.58 -0.14 7.30
C LEU A 48 -8.05 -0.41 6.93
N PRO A 49 -8.58 0.11 5.80
CA PRO A 49 -9.97 -0.17 5.45
C PRO A 49 -10.24 -1.63 5.17
N VAL A 50 -9.27 -2.34 4.58
CA VAL A 50 -9.42 -3.77 4.28
C VAL A 50 -9.64 -4.56 5.57
N ALA A 51 -8.85 -4.28 6.61
CA ALA A 51 -9.02 -4.93 7.91
C ALA A 51 -10.30 -4.48 8.61
N ALA A 52 -10.65 -3.19 8.49
CA ALA A 52 -11.83 -2.64 9.16
C ALA A 52 -13.14 -3.25 8.64
N VAL A 53 -13.21 -3.59 7.35
CA VAL A 53 -14.42 -4.17 6.76
C VAL A 53 -14.43 -5.70 6.78
N ALA A 54 -13.32 -6.32 7.17
CA ALA A 54 -13.23 -7.79 7.22
C ALA A 54 -14.21 -8.34 8.26
N SER A 55 -14.91 -9.40 7.89
CA SER A 55 -15.86 -10.06 8.80
C SER A 55 -15.18 -11.01 9.76
N THR A 56 -14.03 -11.55 9.35
CA THR A 56 -13.26 -12.52 10.16
C THR A 56 -11.79 -12.11 10.12
N TRP A 57 -11.04 -12.61 11.11
CA TRP A 57 -9.60 -12.34 11.12
C TRP A 57 -8.90 -13.03 9.93
N GLU A 58 -9.43 -14.16 9.44
CA GLU A 58 -8.91 -14.82 8.25
C GLU A 58 -9.04 -13.93 7.01
N GLN A 59 -10.15 -13.19 6.88
CA GLN A 59 -10.32 -12.23 5.80
C GLN A 59 -9.34 -11.07 5.92
N ALA A 60 -9.12 -10.58 7.13
CA ALA A 60 -8.14 -9.53 7.36
C ALA A 60 -6.73 -10.01 7.01
N ALA A 61 -6.38 -11.24 7.42
CA ALA A 61 -5.09 -11.84 7.10
C ALA A 61 -4.92 -12.02 5.59
N ALA A 62 -5.95 -12.50 4.90
CA ALA A 62 -5.92 -12.67 3.45
C ALA A 62 -5.69 -11.33 2.75
N GLY A 63 -6.38 -10.29 3.19
CA GLY A 63 -6.18 -8.94 2.66
C GLY A 63 -4.76 -8.44 2.87
N ALA A 64 -4.19 -8.66 4.05
CA ALA A 64 -2.81 -8.29 4.34
C ALA A 64 -1.84 -9.03 3.43
N VAL A 65 -2.02 -10.33 3.24
CA VAL A 65 -1.17 -11.14 2.36
C VAL A 65 -1.27 -10.65 0.92
N ILE A 66 -2.47 -10.36 0.44
CA ILE A 66 -2.66 -9.86 -0.93
C ILE A 66 -1.91 -8.53 -1.11
N LEU A 67 -1.99 -7.63 -0.14
CA LEU A 67 -1.26 -6.36 -0.21
C LEU A 67 0.25 -6.57 -0.20
N LEU A 68 0.74 -7.51 0.60
CA LEU A 68 2.17 -7.82 0.65
C LEU A 68 2.66 -8.39 -0.68
N VAL A 69 1.90 -9.32 -1.26
CA VAL A 69 2.23 -9.92 -2.57
C VAL A 69 2.18 -8.86 -3.67
N THR A 70 1.16 -8.00 -3.64
CA THR A 70 1.05 -6.90 -4.60
C THR A 70 2.24 -5.95 -4.47
N GLY A 71 2.64 -5.62 -3.24
CA GLY A 71 3.80 -4.78 -3.00
C GLY A 71 5.08 -5.38 -3.54
N LEU A 72 5.26 -6.69 -3.39
CA LEU A 72 6.40 -7.39 -3.97
C LEU A 72 6.36 -7.32 -5.49
N ALA A 73 5.21 -7.57 -6.09
CA ALA A 73 5.06 -7.52 -7.56
C ALA A 73 5.38 -6.12 -8.10
N VAL A 74 4.91 -5.08 -7.43
CA VAL A 74 5.19 -3.69 -7.81
C VAL A 74 6.68 -3.40 -7.68
N GLU A 75 7.31 -3.87 -6.61
CA GLU A 75 8.75 -3.66 -6.39
C GLU A 75 9.58 -4.35 -7.47
N ILE A 76 9.19 -5.55 -7.88
CA ILE A 76 9.85 -6.25 -8.99
C ILE A 76 9.67 -5.46 -10.29
N ALA A 77 8.46 -4.99 -10.57
CA ALA A 77 8.20 -4.18 -11.76
C ALA A 77 8.99 -2.87 -11.73
N GLN A 78 9.13 -2.26 -10.55
CA GLN A 78 9.89 -1.03 -10.37
C GLN A 78 11.37 -1.19 -10.75
N HIS A 79 11.92 -2.38 -10.59
CA HIS A 79 13.31 -2.66 -10.96
C HIS A 79 13.58 -2.35 -12.44
N PHE A 80 12.57 -2.44 -13.30
CA PHE A 80 12.69 -2.22 -14.74
C PHE A 80 12.32 -0.79 -15.15
N VAL A 81 12.00 0.08 -14.21
CA VAL A 81 11.64 1.47 -14.51
C VAL A 81 12.90 2.33 -14.46
N PRO A 82 13.10 3.27 -15.44
CA PRO A 82 14.27 4.13 -15.45
C PRO A 82 14.42 4.93 -14.15
N GLY A 83 15.62 4.89 -13.59
CA GLY A 83 15.95 5.61 -12.36
C GLY A 83 15.41 4.95 -11.09
N ARG A 84 14.81 3.78 -11.19
CA ARG A 84 14.26 3.03 -10.06
C ARG A 84 14.98 1.70 -9.93
N SER A 85 14.91 1.10 -8.75
CA SER A 85 15.54 -0.20 -8.52
C SER A 85 14.78 -0.97 -7.46
N PHE A 86 14.91 -2.30 -7.47
CA PHE A 86 14.38 -3.13 -6.41
C PHE A 86 15.11 -2.80 -5.11
N CYS A 87 14.36 -2.62 -4.03
CA CYS A 87 14.91 -2.26 -2.73
C CYS A 87 14.22 -3.05 -1.62
N VAL A 88 14.99 -3.86 -0.92
CA VAL A 88 14.46 -4.66 0.21
C VAL A 88 13.89 -3.77 1.29
N ARG A 89 14.48 -2.58 1.51
CA ARG A 89 13.97 -1.63 2.50
C ARG A 89 12.58 -1.15 2.16
N ASP A 90 12.26 -0.99 0.87
CA ASP A 90 10.91 -0.61 0.45
C ASP A 90 9.92 -1.73 0.74
N LEU A 91 10.32 -2.99 0.54
CA LEU A 91 9.50 -4.14 0.92
C LEU A 91 9.24 -4.17 2.42
N LEU A 92 10.26 -3.90 3.23
CA LEU A 92 10.10 -3.85 4.68
C LEU A 92 9.18 -2.71 5.10
N ALA A 93 9.27 -1.56 4.44
CA ALA A 93 8.37 -0.43 4.70
C ALA A 93 6.92 -0.78 4.32
N ASN A 94 6.72 -1.46 3.19
CA ASN A 94 5.40 -1.95 2.79
C ASN A 94 4.84 -2.90 3.85
N ALA A 95 5.65 -3.86 4.30
CA ALA A 95 5.22 -4.83 5.31
C ALA A 95 4.87 -4.14 6.63
N ALA A 96 5.70 -3.20 7.08
CA ALA A 96 5.42 -2.43 8.29
C ALA A 96 4.12 -1.64 8.15
N GLY A 97 3.90 -1.01 7.00
CA GLY A 97 2.67 -0.28 6.71
C GLY A 97 1.45 -1.19 6.76
N VAL A 98 1.51 -2.35 6.10
CA VAL A 98 0.42 -3.33 6.14
C VAL A 98 0.13 -3.78 7.56
N ALA A 99 1.16 -4.06 8.36
CA ALA A 99 0.99 -4.49 9.74
C ALA A 99 0.32 -3.41 10.58
N ILE A 100 0.78 -2.16 10.46
CA ILE A 100 0.23 -1.03 11.22
C ILE A 100 -1.23 -0.79 10.80
N GLY A 101 -1.49 -0.70 9.50
CA GLY A 101 -2.83 -0.43 8.98
C GLY A 101 -3.80 -1.54 9.34
N THR A 102 -3.39 -2.80 9.22
CA THR A 102 -4.21 -3.94 9.61
C THR A 102 -4.53 -3.90 11.11
N GLY A 103 -3.51 -3.63 11.93
CA GLY A 103 -3.71 -3.53 13.38
C GLY A 103 -4.70 -2.43 13.76
N ILE A 104 -4.57 -1.25 13.16
CA ILE A 104 -5.50 -0.15 13.41
C ILE A 104 -6.90 -0.50 12.91
N GLY A 105 -7.00 -1.06 11.70
CA GLY A 105 -8.29 -1.45 11.11
C GLY A 105 -9.03 -2.46 11.96
N LEU A 106 -8.34 -3.46 12.48
CA LEU A 106 -8.94 -4.44 13.39
C LEU A 106 -9.41 -3.80 14.69
N GLY A 107 -8.68 -2.77 15.16
CA GLY A 107 -9.02 -2.06 16.40
C GLY A 107 -10.27 -1.19 16.28
N VAL A 108 -10.66 -0.73 15.07
CA VAL A 108 -11.85 0.08 14.87
C VAL A 108 -13.08 -0.77 14.53
N THR A 109 -12.92 -2.08 14.39
CA THR A 109 -14.04 -2.99 14.15
C THR A 109 -14.78 -3.25 15.46
N PRO A 110 -16.11 -3.08 15.50
CA PRO A 110 -16.89 -3.32 16.72
C PRO A 110 -16.81 -4.76 17.19
#